data_ca5776928c98d977fb00aab446741033
#
_entry.id   ca5776928c98d977fb00aab446741033
#
_cell.length_a   1.000
_cell.length_b   1.000
_cell.length_c   1.000
_cell.angle_alpha   90.00
_cell.angle_beta   90.00
_cell.angle_gamma   90.00
#
_symmetry.space_group_name_H-M   'P 1'
#
loop_
_entity.id
_entity.type
_entity.pdbx_description
1 polymer ?
#
loop_
_entity_poly.entity_id
_entity_poly.type
_entity_poly.pdbx_seq_one_letter_code
_entity_poly.pdbx_strand_id
1 'polypeptide(L)'
;MSDHKEAKSFSRFGYIMVAAGAAIGLGNIWKFPYLAYGDGGGAFVLIYIVICILLGHPIVQAEQAVGRRGRASAAASYGVIHPKWRFVGVINIVCTFLIDIYYLVVSGWVLKYFVTYVVSGDFGKDKQAYFDNYISSTTQPLIYSLIIIAIIVFFLFFGITNIVEKASKVIMPMLAVLLLVCGIYALIVVPGAVDGLKYYFVPDFSKFGMQQFADACMQVCFSVGIGWGIFTTLGASMNKDANLKADAWWVDICDTFIALLAGFVIIPTVVGTGSEMSSGPSLVFVAMTQIFETLPGGRIIGIFFFASLIFAVISTFFTILEIPRMYVQEKTHTSHQVSLIITATLVYGGSVLCSLSKGILSWLKLPWPSFQGIAYYDIYDWCDCLSGYVLLPLGVLLTCFYIVKAWGFNEYEKELTNNGKHGKLSMYDKLSLAVICPVLTLIVILHVFGFI
;
A
#
# COMPACT_ATOMS: atom_id res chain seq x y z
N MET A 1 -4.02 25.55 -31.94
CA MET A 1 -2.78 24.81 -31.68
C MET A 1 -2.28 25.25 -30.33
N SER A 2 -2.68 24.59 -29.25
CA SER A 2 -2.20 24.91 -27.90
C SER A 2 -0.86 24.18 -27.71
N ASP A 3 0.17 24.94 -27.34
CA ASP A 3 1.46 24.43 -26.89
C ASP A 3 1.25 23.35 -25.82
N HIS A 4 1.22 22.09 -26.22
CA HIS A 4 1.44 20.99 -25.30
C HIS A 4 2.92 21.04 -24.90
N LYS A 5 3.25 21.84 -23.86
CA LYS A 5 4.49 21.60 -23.12
C LYS A 5 4.51 20.11 -22.80
N GLU A 6 5.50 19.38 -23.37
CA GLU A 6 5.69 17.96 -23.05
C GLU A 6 5.65 17.81 -21.53
N ALA A 7 4.70 17.02 -21.06
CA ALA A 7 4.57 16.76 -19.63
C ALA A 7 5.91 16.21 -19.13
N LYS A 8 6.48 16.84 -18.12
CA LYS A 8 7.78 16.47 -17.56
C LYS A 8 7.72 15.02 -17.10
N SER A 9 8.57 14.17 -17.66
CA SER A 9 8.68 12.77 -17.26
C SER A 9 9.63 12.61 -16.08
N PHE A 10 9.42 11.54 -15.29
CA PHE A 10 10.33 11.15 -14.21
C PHE A 10 11.75 10.86 -14.73
N SER A 11 12.78 11.15 -13.92
CA SER A 11 14.06 10.47 -14.05
C SER A 11 13.90 9.00 -13.65
N ARG A 12 14.72 8.08 -14.17
CA ARG A 12 14.62 6.65 -13.86
C ARG A 12 14.67 6.38 -12.35
N PHE A 13 15.68 6.91 -11.66
CA PHE A 13 15.80 6.77 -10.20
C PHE A 13 14.62 7.44 -9.48
N GLY A 14 14.16 8.61 -9.97
CA GLY A 14 13.00 9.29 -9.42
C GLY A 14 11.73 8.46 -9.54
N TYR A 15 11.50 7.86 -10.70
CA TYR A 15 10.38 6.95 -10.91
C TYR A 15 10.40 5.79 -9.92
N ILE A 16 11.56 5.09 -9.78
CA ILE A 16 11.68 3.95 -8.85
C ILE A 16 11.39 4.40 -7.41
N MET A 17 11.90 5.54 -6.97
CA MET A 17 11.66 6.05 -5.61
C MET A 17 10.20 6.45 -5.37
N VAL A 18 9.54 7.06 -6.35
CA VAL A 18 8.12 7.42 -6.25
C VAL A 18 7.25 6.16 -6.29
N ALA A 19 7.54 5.23 -7.19
CA ALA A 19 6.78 4.00 -7.35
C ALA A 19 6.96 3.05 -6.15
N ALA A 20 8.19 2.89 -5.66
CA ALA A 20 8.45 2.16 -4.42
C ALA A 20 7.76 2.84 -3.22
N GLY A 21 7.83 4.19 -3.13
CA GLY A 21 7.15 4.92 -2.08
C GLY A 21 5.64 4.82 -2.13
N ALA A 22 5.06 4.61 -3.31
CA ALA A 22 3.63 4.36 -3.46
C ALA A 22 3.23 2.95 -2.98
N ALA A 23 4.07 1.95 -3.25
CA ALA A 23 3.89 0.58 -2.79
C ALA A 23 4.15 0.46 -1.27
N ILE A 24 5.26 1.03 -0.79
CA ILE A 24 5.69 0.95 0.62
C ILE A 24 4.80 1.81 1.50
N GLY A 25 3.75 1.22 2.01
CA GLY A 25 2.79 1.85 2.91
C GLY A 25 2.75 1.22 4.29
N LEU A 26 1.68 1.53 5.00
CA LEU A 26 1.41 0.93 6.31
C LEU A 26 1.21 -0.59 6.23
N GLY A 27 0.78 -1.10 5.07
CA GLY A 27 0.65 -2.54 4.82
C GLY A 27 1.96 -3.32 4.98
N ASN A 28 3.09 -2.73 4.59
CA ASN A 28 4.43 -3.32 4.77
C ASN A 28 4.88 -3.30 6.23
N ILE A 29 4.48 -2.26 6.99
CA ILE A 29 5.05 -2.02 8.30
C ILE A 29 4.23 -2.65 9.44
N TRP A 30 2.92 -2.84 9.27
CA TRP A 30 2.13 -3.53 10.29
C TRP A 30 1.48 -4.84 9.80
N LYS A 31 0.84 -4.83 8.60
CA LYS A 31 0.08 -5.99 8.13
C LYS A 31 1.00 -7.17 7.78
N PHE A 32 2.09 -6.89 7.07
CA PHE A 32 3.06 -7.92 6.72
C PHE A 32 3.71 -8.59 7.95
N PRO A 33 4.25 -7.84 8.95
CA PRO A 33 4.81 -8.48 10.14
C PRO A 33 3.79 -9.28 10.95
N TYR A 34 2.55 -8.77 11.05
CA TYR A 34 1.46 -9.47 11.71
C TYR A 34 1.14 -10.81 11.04
N LEU A 35 0.95 -10.80 9.71
CA LEU A 35 0.70 -12.03 8.95
C LEU A 35 1.91 -12.98 9.03
N ALA A 36 3.12 -12.46 8.83
CA ALA A 36 4.32 -13.27 8.92
C ALA A 36 4.46 -13.98 10.29
N TYR A 37 4.09 -13.29 11.38
CA TYR A 37 4.09 -13.93 12.69
C TYR A 37 2.96 -14.94 12.85
N GLY A 38 1.73 -14.60 12.47
CA GLY A 38 0.56 -15.49 12.63
C GLY A 38 0.57 -16.71 11.73
N ASP A 39 1.17 -16.57 10.54
CA ASP A 39 1.06 -17.52 9.44
C ASP A 39 2.32 -18.39 9.25
N GLY A 40 3.14 -18.57 10.28
CA GLY A 40 4.24 -19.52 10.26
C GLY A 40 5.62 -18.94 9.98
N GLY A 41 5.83 -17.63 10.26
CA GLY A 41 7.16 -17.03 10.24
C GLY A 41 7.85 -17.10 8.89
N GLY A 42 9.01 -17.76 8.86
CA GLY A 42 9.82 -17.89 7.65
C GLY A 42 9.12 -18.63 6.49
N ALA A 43 8.14 -19.51 6.76
CA ALA A 43 7.36 -20.16 5.71
C ALA A 43 6.49 -19.12 4.96
N PHE A 44 5.79 -18.26 5.70
CA PHE A 44 5.02 -17.16 5.12
C PHE A 44 5.92 -16.22 4.30
N VAL A 45 7.06 -15.81 4.85
CA VAL A 45 8.04 -14.93 4.18
C VAL A 45 8.49 -15.55 2.85
N LEU A 46 8.83 -16.82 2.82
CA LEU A 46 9.26 -17.49 1.60
C LEU A 46 8.15 -17.52 0.54
N ILE A 47 6.93 -17.89 0.94
CA ILE A 47 5.78 -17.95 0.03
C ILE A 47 5.41 -16.55 -0.46
N TYR A 48 5.43 -15.53 0.41
CA TYR A 48 5.22 -14.14 0.03
C TYR A 48 6.19 -13.69 -1.08
N ILE A 49 7.49 -13.97 -0.93
CA ILE A 49 8.49 -13.64 -1.96
C ILE A 49 8.19 -14.36 -3.28
N VAL A 50 7.84 -15.64 -3.23
CA VAL A 50 7.46 -16.40 -4.43
C VAL A 50 6.24 -15.78 -5.11
N ILE A 51 5.21 -15.40 -4.35
CA ILE A 51 4.01 -14.77 -4.88
C ILE A 51 4.31 -13.36 -5.40
N CYS A 52 5.19 -12.57 -4.78
CA CYS A 52 5.65 -11.30 -5.34
C CYS A 52 6.21 -11.48 -6.76
N ILE A 53 7.01 -12.53 -6.98
CA ILE A 53 7.55 -12.85 -8.30
C ILE A 53 6.43 -13.29 -9.25
N LEU A 54 5.55 -14.20 -8.84
CA LEU A 54 4.56 -14.83 -9.72
C LEU A 54 3.34 -13.96 -10.01
N LEU A 55 2.94 -13.10 -9.09
CA LEU A 55 1.75 -12.25 -9.15
C LEU A 55 2.13 -10.76 -9.22
N GLY A 56 2.93 -10.27 -8.27
CA GLY A 56 3.28 -8.85 -8.15
C GLY A 56 3.96 -8.33 -9.41
N HIS A 57 5.12 -8.89 -9.74
CA HIS A 57 5.95 -8.44 -10.84
C HIS A 57 5.24 -8.37 -12.21
N PRO A 58 4.52 -9.41 -12.68
CA PRO A 58 3.82 -9.35 -13.97
C PRO A 58 2.74 -8.29 -14.03
N ILE A 59 2.03 -8.05 -12.92
CA ILE A 59 0.97 -7.03 -12.84
C ILE A 59 1.55 -5.62 -12.81
N VAL A 60 2.63 -5.39 -12.06
CA VAL A 60 3.35 -4.09 -12.08
C VAL A 60 3.75 -3.73 -13.51
N GLN A 61 4.35 -4.66 -14.26
CA GLN A 61 4.70 -4.46 -15.67
C GLN A 61 3.47 -4.15 -16.53
N ALA A 62 2.38 -4.89 -16.33
CA ALA A 62 1.14 -4.73 -17.09
C ALA A 62 0.53 -3.34 -16.87
N GLU A 63 0.38 -2.92 -15.62
CA GLU A 63 -0.17 -1.61 -15.28
C GLU A 63 0.73 -0.46 -15.76
N GLN A 64 2.06 -0.57 -15.60
CA GLN A 64 3.01 0.40 -16.16
C GLN A 64 2.84 0.56 -17.68
N ALA A 65 2.71 -0.56 -18.41
CA ALA A 65 2.52 -0.55 -19.85
C ALA A 65 1.18 0.09 -20.25
N VAL A 66 0.09 -0.22 -19.53
CA VAL A 66 -1.23 0.41 -19.74
C VAL A 66 -1.14 1.92 -19.53
N GLY A 67 -0.52 2.36 -18.45
CA GLY A 67 -0.36 3.78 -18.14
C GLY A 67 0.51 4.51 -19.15
N ARG A 68 1.68 3.96 -19.50
CA ARG A 68 2.59 4.55 -20.47
C ARG A 68 1.97 4.66 -21.87
N ARG A 69 1.18 3.68 -22.26
CA ARG A 69 0.43 3.71 -23.52
C ARG A 69 -0.67 4.75 -23.50
N GLY A 70 -1.40 4.87 -22.36
CA GLY A 70 -2.57 5.73 -22.23
C GLY A 70 -2.27 7.20 -22.01
N ARG A 71 -1.21 7.52 -21.26
CA ARG A 71 -0.83 8.91 -20.91
C ARG A 71 -1.97 9.75 -20.30
N ALA A 72 -2.88 9.10 -19.59
CA ALA A 72 -4.10 9.70 -19.05
C ALA A 72 -4.49 9.05 -17.71
N SER A 73 -5.66 9.38 -17.17
CA SER A 73 -6.20 8.68 -15.99
C SER A 73 -6.27 7.16 -16.23
N ALA A 74 -6.31 6.36 -15.15
CA ALA A 74 -6.44 4.91 -15.28
C ALA A 74 -7.64 4.51 -16.15
N ALA A 75 -8.81 5.17 -15.98
CA ALA A 75 -9.99 4.89 -16.79
C ALA A 75 -9.76 5.17 -18.28
N ALA A 76 -9.13 6.29 -18.63
CA ALA A 76 -8.84 6.61 -20.02
C ALA A 76 -7.76 5.69 -20.60
N SER A 77 -6.74 5.34 -19.83
CA SER A 77 -5.64 4.46 -20.25
C SER A 77 -6.12 3.07 -20.64
N TYR A 78 -6.98 2.44 -19.83
CA TYR A 78 -7.63 1.18 -20.22
C TYR A 78 -8.56 1.33 -21.43
N GLY A 79 -9.12 2.52 -21.64
CA GLY A 79 -9.99 2.83 -22.80
C GLY A 79 -9.27 3.01 -24.12
N VAL A 80 -7.93 3.13 -24.16
CA VAL A 80 -7.15 3.43 -25.37
C VAL A 80 -7.27 2.33 -26.43
N ILE A 81 -7.20 1.06 -26.03
CA ILE A 81 -7.31 -0.08 -26.96
C ILE A 81 -8.78 -0.29 -27.35
N HIS A 82 -9.68 -0.27 -26.37
CA HIS A 82 -11.11 -0.42 -26.63
C HIS A 82 -11.94 0.30 -25.54
N PRO A 83 -12.81 1.27 -25.90
CA PRO A 83 -13.57 2.09 -24.95
C PRO A 83 -14.35 1.32 -23.89
N LYS A 84 -14.82 0.10 -24.21
CA LYS A 84 -15.54 -0.76 -23.26
C LYS A 84 -14.71 -1.14 -22.02
N TRP A 85 -13.37 -1.10 -22.10
CA TRP A 85 -12.51 -1.49 -20.98
C TRP A 85 -12.23 -0.35 -19.99
N ARG A 86 -12.76 0.85 -20.23
CA ARG A 86 -12.65 1.98 -19.27
C ARG A 86 -13.11 1.62 -17.87
N PHE A 87 -14.05 0.68 -17.73
CA PHE A 87 -14.58 0.26 -16.44
C PHE A 87 -13.52 -0.35 -15.52
N VAL A 88 -12.50 -1.02 -16.07
CA VAL A 88 -11.39 -1.58 -15.28
C VAL A 88 -10.66 -0.47 -14.54
N GLY A 89 -10.26 0.59 -15.25
CA GLY A 89 -9.64 1.74 -14.62
C GLY A 89 -10.57 2.49 -13.66
N VAL A 90 -11.89 2.48 -13.90
CA VAL A 90 -12.86 3.06 -12.95
C VAL A 90 -12.90 2.23 -11.65
N ILE A 91 -12.87 0.89 -11.73
CA ILE A 91 -12.79 0.02 -10.55
C ILE A 91 -11.51 0.34 -9.74
N ASN A 92 -10.36 0.46 -10.41
CA ASN A 92 -9.11 0.82 -9.75
C ASN A 92 -9.19 2.19 -9.05
N ILE A 93 -9.80 3.20 -9.70
CA ILE A 93 -10.00 4.54 -9.13
C ILE A 93 -10.93 4.51 -7.91
N VAL A 94 -12.04 3.76 -7.99
CA VAL A 94 -12.97 3.61 -6.87
C VAL A 94 -12.29 2.88 -5.70
N CYS A 95 -11.54 1.82 -5.99
CA CYS A 95 -10.75 1.10 -5.00
C CYS A 95 -9.80 2.06 -4.26
N THR A 96 -9.00 2.81 -5.01
CA THR A 96 -8.03 3.74 -4.42
C THR A 96 -8.72 4.87 -3.65
N PHE A 97 -9.83 5.39 -4.15
CA PHE A 97 -10.60 6.42 -3.44
C PHE A 97 -11.11 5.91 -2.07
N LEU A 98 -11.58 4.67 -1.99
CA LEU A 98 -11.97 4.06 -0.71
C LEU A 98 -10.76 3.88 0.21
N ILE A 99 -9.62 3.47 -0.35
CA ILE A 99 -8.37 3.35 0.42
C ILE A 99 -7.94 4.73 0.93
N ASP A 100 -7.92 5.76 0.11
CA ASP A 100 -7.57 7.14 0.50
C ASP A 100 -8.35 7.60 1.74
N ILE A 101 -9.65 7.27 1.78
CA ILE A 101 -10.56 7.66 2.86
C ILE A 101 -10.12 7.09 4.20
N TYR A 102 -9.95 5.77 4.32
CA TYR A 102 -9.58 5.18 5.62
C TYR A 102 -8.09 5.28 5.91
N TYR A 103 -7.25 5.28 4.88
CA TYR A 103 -5.81 5.46 5.03
C TYR A 103 -5.46 6.83 5.61
N LEU A 104 -6.23 7.88 5.26
CA LEU A 104 -6.08 9.21 5.84
C LEU A 104 -6.36 9.22 7.35
N VAL A 105 -7.35 8.47 7.82
CA VAL A 105 -7.66 8.33 9.25
C VAL A 105 -6.47 7.75 9.99
N VAL A 106 -5.94 6.63 9.50
CA VAL A 106 -4.79 5.94 10.11
C VAL A 106 -3.52 6.80 10.04
N SER A 107 -3.35 7.54 8.96
CA SER A 107 -2.25 8.50 8.82
C SER A 107 -2.30 9.59 9.91
N GLY A 108 -3.49 10.03 10.26
CA GLY A 108 -3.70 10.92 11.40
C GLY A 108 -3.30 10.27 12.75
N TRP A 109 -3.56 8.96 12.91
CA TRP A 109 -3.14 8.24 14.13
C TRP A 109 -1.61 8.15 14.21
N VAL A 110 -0.93 7.88 13.11
CA VAL A 110 0.54 7.86 13.04
C VAL A 110 1.11 9.21 13.44
N LEU A 111 0.57 10.30 12.92
CA LEU A 111 1.02 11.65 13.26
C LEU A 111 0.77 11.97 14.73
N LYS A 112 -0.38 11.60 15.31
CA LYS A 112 -0.68 11.77 16.73
C LYS A 112 0.37 11.08 17.61
N TYR A 113 0.68 9.83 17.32
CA TYR A 113 1.64 9.05 18.08
C TYR A 113 3.06 9.61 17.97
N PHE A 114 3.47 10.01 16.77
CA PHE A 114 4.75 10.69 16.56
C PHE A 114 4.86 11.96 17.42
N VAL A 115 3.83 12.82 17.36
CA VAL A 115 3.78 14.06 18.16
C VAL A 115 3.82 13.73 19.65
N THR A 116 3.09 12.73 20.11
CA THR A 116 3.12 12.31 21.52
C THR A 116 4.52 11.86 21.95
N TYR A 117 5.22 11.05 21.14
CA TYR A 117 6.60 10.64 21.43
C TYR A 117 7.57 11.84 21.50
N VAL A 118 7.44 12.79 20.58
CA VAL A 118 8.30 13.99 20.54
C VAL A 118 8.04 14.88 21.77
N VAL A 119 6.78 15.12 22.12
CA VAL A 119 6.40 16.08 23.16
C VAL A 119 6.59 15.50 24.58
N SER A 120 6.03 14.34 24.87
CA SER A 120 6.02 13.76 26.22
C SER A 120 6.58 12.34 26.29
N GLY A 121 6.27 11.50 25.32
CA GLY A 121 6.50 10.04 25.36
C GLY A 121 5.57 9.33 26.33
N ASP A 122 4.56 10.00 26.86
CA ASP A 122 3.61 9.46 27.84
C ASP A 122 2.29 9.07 27.15
N PHE A 123 1.93 7.80 27.24
CA PHE A 123 0.69 7.22 26.73
C PHE A 123 -0.20 6.70 27.87
N GLY A 124 0.04 7.13 29.10
CA GLY A 124 -0.68 6.64 30.29
C GLY A 124 -0.32 5.20 30.66
N LYS A 125 -0.93 4.66 31.70
CA LYS A 125 -0.67 3.29 32.17
C LYS A 125 -1.26 2.23 31.25
N ASP A 126 -2.44 2.49 30.67
CA ASP A 126 -3.16 1.59 29.77
C ASP A 126 -3.08 2.12 28.33
N LYS A 127 -2.22 1.50 27.50
CA LYS A 127 -1.99 1.90 26.11
C LYS A 127 -3.17 1.57 25.22
N GLN A 128 -3.92 0.50 25.53
CA GLN A 128 -5.14 0.17 24.83
C GLN A 128 -6.21 1.23 25.08
N ALA A 129 -6.44 1.59 26.33
CA ALA A 129 -7.39 2.65 26.66
C ALA A 129 -6.98 4.02 26.06
N TYR A 130 -5.68 4.32 26.00
CA TYR A 130 -5.19 5.53 25.33
C TYR A 130 -5.57 5.53 23.85
N PHE A 131 -5.33 4.41 23.15
CA PHE A 131 -5.65 4.27 21.75
C PHE A 131 -7.16 4.35 21.50
N ASP A 132 -7.96 3.59 22.25
CA ASP A 132 -9.41 3.54 22.11
C ASP A 132 -10.06 4.91 22.39
N ASN A 133 -9.63 5.61 23.42
CA ASN A 133 -10.09 6.97 23.73
C ASN A 133 -9.72 7.97 22.62
N TYR A 134 -8.55 7.81 22.01
CA TYR A 134 -8.12 8.67 20.92
C TYR A 134 -8.95 8.41 19.65
N ILE A 135 -9.09 7.16 19.20
CA ILE A 135 -9.79 6.83 17.95
C ILE A 135 -11.30 7.09 18.03
N SER A 136 -11.88 6.97 19.24
CA SER A 136 -13.30 7.28 19.48
C SER A 136 -13.58 8.78 19.65
N SER A 137 -12.55 9.60 19.85
CA SER A 137 -12.69 11.06 19.97
C SER A 137 -13.23 11.67 18.67
N THR A 138 -14.23 12.53 18.80
CA THR A 138 -14.84 13.22 17.65
C THR A 138 -13.92 14.24 16.98
N THR A 139 -12.95 14.79 17.71
CA THR A 139 -12.20 15.98 17.25
C THR A 139 -10.75 15.68 16.94
N GLN A 140 -10.04 14.97 17.82
CA GLN A 140 -8.59 14.79 17.67
C GLN A 140 -8.18 14.05 16.39
N PRO A 141 -8.78 12.88 16.03
CA PRO A 141 -8.38 12.19 14.79
C PRO A 141 -8.62 13.05 13.55
N LEU A 142 -9.69 13.85 13.53
CA LEU A 142 -10.00 14.72 12.39
C LEU A 142 -8.95 15.83 12.22
N ILE A 143 -8.47 16.44 13.32
CA ILE A 143 -7.41 17.46 13.25
C ILE A 143 -6.12 16.86 12.68
N TYR A 144 -5.69 15.70 13.18
CA TYR A 144 -4.46 15.07 12.69
C TYR A 144 -4.57 14.61 11.23
N SER A 145 -5.73 14.10 10.81
CA SER A 145 -6.02 13.77 9.42
C SER A 145 -6.01 15.02 8.53
N LEU A 146 -6.57 16.14 9.01
CA LEU A 146 -6.53 17.42 8.29
C LEU A 146 -5.10 17.93 8.09
N ILE A 147 -4.24 17.79 9.09
CA ILE A 147 -2.83 18.18 8.98
C ILE A 147 -2.13 17.33 7.91
N ILE A 148 -2.34 16.02 7.92
CA ILE A 148 -1.74 15.12 6.92
C ILE A 148 -2.20 15.50 5.51
N ILE A 149 -3.50 15.62 5.27
CA ILE A 149 -3.99 15.94 3.92
C ILE A 149 -3.51 17.32 3.45
N ALA A 150 -3.39 18.29 4.35
CA ALA A 150 -2.85 19.61 4.03
C ALA A 150 -1.37 19.53 3.60
N ILE A 151 -0.56 18.71 4.29
CA ILE A 151 0.84 18.46 3.90
C ILE A 151 0.90 17.81 2.51
N ILE A 152 0.07 16.80 2.25
CA ILE A 152 0.05 16.10 0.95
C ILE A 152 -0.38 17.05 -0.17
N VAL A 153 -1.45 17.83 0.03
CA VAL A 153 -1.92 18.83 -0.92
C VAL A 153 -0.83 19.88 -1.22
N PHE A 154 -0.12 20.34 -0.18
CA PHE A 154 0.99 21.27 -0.35
C PHE A 154 2.06 20.72 -1.31
N PHE A 155 2.50 19.48 -1.12
CA PHE A 155 3.50 18.86 -2.01
C PHE A 155 2.96 18.62 -3.42
N LEU A 156 1.75 18.06 -3.54
CA LEU A 156 1.13 17.76 -4.84
C LEU A 156 0.77 19.01 -5.63
N PHE A 157 0.54 20.14 -4.96
CA PHE A 157 0.22 21.40 -5.64
C PHE A 157 1.26 21.81 -6.70
N PHE A 158 2.53 21.41 -6.47
CA PHE A 158 3.64 21.67 -7.40
C PHE A 158 3.87 20.54 -8.42
N GLY A 159 3.06 19.48 -8.38
CA GLY A 159 3.08 18.36 -9.31
C GLY A 159 4.02 17.22 -8.93
N ILE A 160 3.57 16.00 -9.26
CA ILE A 160 4.23 14.74 -8.85
C ILE A 160 5.64 14.58 -9.45
N THR A 161 5.87 15.02 -10.67
CA THR A 161 7.19 14.94 -11.34
C THR A 161 8.18 16.04 -10.95
N ASN A 162 7.81 16.92 -10.04
CA ASN A 162 8.66 18.01 -9.57
C ASN A 162 9.10 17.80 -8.12
N ILE A 163 8.26 18.25 -7.16
CA ILE A 163 8.63 18.22 -5.74
C ILE A 163 8.50 16.82 -5.16
N VAL A 164 7.47 16.05 -5.55
CA VAL A 164 7.25 14.70 -5.06
C VAL A 164 8.42 13.78 -5.44
N GLU A 165 8.91 13.84 -6.69
CA GLU A 165 10.10 13.08 -7.09
C GLU A 165 11.32 13.40 -6.22
N LYS A 166 11.54 14.69 -5.92
CA LYS A 166 12.66 15.12 -5.06
C LYS A 166 12.46 14.64 -3.62
N ALA A 167 11.25 14.77 -3.10
CA ALA A 167 10.93 14.32 -1.74
C ALA A 167 11.10 12.80 -1.59
N SER A 168 10.58 12.01 -2.52
CA SER A 168 10.69 10.56 -2.48
C SER A 168 12.13 10.05 -2.54
N LYS A 169 13.02 10.72 -3.28
CA LYS A 169 14.46 10.42 -3.31
C LYS A 169 15.16 10.56 -1.95
N VAL A 170 14.59 11.32 -1.03
CA VAL A 170 15.11 11.51 0.33
C VAL A 170 14.34 10.66 1.32
N ILE A 171 13.02 10.68 1.24
CA ILE A 171 12.12 10.01 2.18
C ILE A 171 12.35 8.49 2.17
N MET A 172 12.49 7.87 0.99
CA MET A 172 12.60 6.41 0.90
C MET A 172 13.90 5.86 1.51
N PRO A 173 15.11 6.39 1.20
CA PRO A 173 16.32 5.98 1.91
C PRO A 173 16.26 6.27 3.42
N MET A 174 15.70 7.41 3.83
CA MET A 174 15.56 7.72 5.27
C MET A 174 14.66 6.72 6.00
N LEU A 175 13.53 6.34 5.40
CA LEU A 175 12.64 5.30 5.93
C LEU A 175 13.40 3.98 6.15
N ALA A 176 14.15 3.52 5.15
CA ALA A 176 14.96 2.31 5.23
C ALA A 176 16.00 2.39 6.37
N VAL A 177 16.71 3.52 6.46
CA VAL A 177 17.72 3.75 7.52
C VAL A 177 17.07 3.75 8.90
N LEU A 178 15.93 4.44 9.08
CA LEU A 178 15.23 4.49 10.36
C LEU A 178 14.76 3.10 10.81
N LEU A 179 14.15 2.31 9.91
CA LEU A 179 13.76 0.94 10.22
C LEU A 179 14.98 0.07 10.55
N LEU A 180 16.07 0.20 9.79
CA LEU A 180 17.31 -0.56 10.06
C LEU A 180 17.87 -0.23 11.46
N VAL A 181 17.90 1.05 11.83
CA VAL A 181 18.33 1.49 13.18
C VAL A 181 17.43 0.87 14.25
N CYS A 182 16.09 0.89 14.05
CA CYS A 182 15.16 0.26 14.98
C CYS A 182 15.39 -1.25 15.11
N GLY A 183 15.65 -1.96 14.00
CA GLY A 183 15.91 -3.41 14.02
C GLY A 183 17.23 -3.77 14.70
N ILE A 184 18.30 -3.04 14.40
CA ILE A 184 19.61 -3.23 15.07
C ILE A 184 19.47 -2.95 16.59
N TYR A 185 18.78 -1.88 16.95
CA TYR A 185 18.50 -1.57 18.35
C TYR A 185 17.75 -2.73 19.03
N ALA A 186 16.69 -3.26 18.40
CA ALA A 186 15.94 -4.38 18.94
C ALA A 186 16.82 -5.61 19.20
N LEU A 187 17.70 -5.95 18.25
CA LEU A 187 18.62 -7.10 18.41
C LEU A 187 19.63 -6.92 19.54
N ILE A 188 20.05 -5.69 19.83
CA ILE A 188 21.03 -5.39 20.89
C ILE A 188 20.38 -5.35 22.26
N VAL A 189 19.16 -4.80 22.36
CA VAL A 189 18.55 -4.41 23.63
C VAL A 189 17.49 -5.41 24.10
N VAL A 190 16.79 -6.10 23.19
CA VAL A 190 15.70 -7.01 23.52
C VAL A 190 16.25 -8.41 23.81
N PRO A 191 16.13 -8.93 25.07
CA PRO A 191 16.50 -10.31 25.38
C PRO A 191 15.66 -11.29 24.55
N GLY A 192 16.30 -12.30 23.95
CA GLY A 192 15.58 -13.30 23.13
C GLY A 192 15.23 -12.83 21.69
N ALA A 193 15.61 -11.65 21.27
CA ALA A 193 15.37 -11.16 19.90
C ALA A 193 15.93 -12.10 18.82
N VAL A 194 17.02 -12.81 19.10
CA VAL A 194 17.61 -13.80 18.20
C VAL A 194 16.66 -14.98 17.92
N ASP A 195 15.86 -15.40 18.88
CA ASP A 195 14.88 -16.47 18.67
C ASP A 195 13.71 -15.98 17.81
N GLY A 196 13.29 -14.71 17.96
CA GLY A 196 12.36 -14.06 17.04
C GLY A 196 12.91 -13.96 15.63
N LEU A 197 14.20 -13.69 15.48
CA LEU A 197 14.87 -13.67 14.19
C LEU A 197 14.91 -15.06 13.53
N LYS A 198 15.19 -16.12 14.30
CA LYS A 198 15.11 -17.50 13.81
C LYS A 198 13.68 -17.85 13.35
N TYR A 199 12.67 -17.53 14.16
CA TYR A 199 11.27 -17.73 13.80
C TYR A 199 10.91 -17.02 12.48
N TYR A 200 11.42 -15.80 12.29
CA TYR A 200 11.13 -14.99 11.12
C TYR A 200 11.79 -15.49 9.82
N PHE A 201 12.99 -16.09 9.90
CA PHE A 201 13.74 -16.48 8.71
C PHE A 201 13.83 -17.99 8.47
N VAL A 202 13.59 -18.83 9.50
CA VAL A 202 13.63 -20.28 9.32
C VAL A 202 12.25 -20.79 8.93
N PRO A 203 12.09 -21.35 7.71
CA PRO A 203 10.78 -21.82 7.24
C PRO A 203 10.29 -23.03 8.05
N ASP A 204 9.10 -22.93 8.62
CA ASP A 204 8.36 -24.04 9.22
C ASP A 204 6.99 -24.16 8.55
N PHE A 205 6.83 -25.18 7.70
CA PHE A 205 5.59 -25.43 6.97
C PHE A 205 4.58 -26.26 7.75
N SER A 206 4.85 -26.65 9.00
CA SER A 206 3.96 -27.49 9.79
C SER A 206 2.57 -26.90 10.03
N LYS A 207 2.48 -25.56 10.03
CA LYS A 207 1.24 -24.79 10.24
C LYS A 207 0.77 -24.08 8.96
N PHE A 208 1.46 -24.26 7.83
CA PHE A 208 1.14 -23.56 6.60
C PHE A 208 0.07 -24.33 5.81
N GLY A 209 -1.07 -23.68 5.56
CA GLY A 209 -2.21 -24.24 4.85
C GLY A 209 -2.79 -23.24 3.82
N MET A 210 -4.02 -23.50 3.37
CA MET A 210 -4.70 -22.68 2.36
C MET A 210 -4.98 -21.26 2.87
N GLN A 211 -5.32 -21.10 4.14
CA GLN A 211 -5.51 -19.79 4.78
C GLN A 211 -4.27 -18.91 4.61
N GLN A 212 -3.10 -19.40 5.07
CA GLN A 212 -1.82 -18.71 5.03
C GLN A 212 -1.40 -18.39 3.61
N PHE A 213 -1.71 -19.29 2.67
CA PHE A 213 -1.46 -19.07 1.25
C PHE A 213 -2.33 -17.96 0.68
N ALA A 214 -3.62 -17.93 0.99
CA ALA A 214 -4.55 -16.87 0.57
C ALA A 214 -4.16 -15.52 1.18
N ASP A 215 -3.78 -15.50 2.46
CA ASP A 215 -3.28 -14.30 3.15
C ASP A 215 -2.00 -13.77 2.51
N ALA A 216 -1.08 -14.64 2.10
CA ALA A 216 0.13 -14.23 1.37
C ALA A 216 -0.21 -13.64 -0.02
N CYS A 217 -1.14 -14.23 -0.76
CA CYS A 217 -1.60 -13.68 -2.05
C CYS A 217 -2.24 -12.30 -1.88
N MET A 218 -3.12 -12.16 -0.90
CA MET A 218 -3.76 -10.89 -0.58
C MET A 218 -2.74 -9.84 -0.14
N GLN A 219 -1.79 -10.23 0.72
CA GLN A 219 -0.73 -9.32 1.18
C GLN A 219 0.12 -8.82 0.03
N VAL A 220 0.43 -9.64 -0.98
CA VAL A 220 1.14 -9.18 -2.18
C VAL A 220 0.32 -8.15 -2.96
N CYS A 221 -0.97 -8.39 -3.18
CA CYS A 221 -1.83 -7.41 -3.87
C CYS A 221 -1.83 -6.05 -3.14
N PHE A 222 -1.89 -6.09 -1.81
CA PHE A 222 -1.96 -4.90 -0.98
C PHE A 222 -0.60 -4.20 -0.85
N SER A 223 0.48 -4.95 -0.55
CA SER A 223 1.82 -4.42 -0.31
C SER A 223 2.43 -3.83 -1.57
N VAL A 224 2.49 -4.61 -2.65
CA VAL A 224 3.04 -4.14 -3.93
C VAL A 224 2.19 -3.02 -4.53
N GLY A 225 0.90 -2.95 -4.20
CA GLY A 225 0.01 -1.89 -4.69
C GLY A 225 -0.54 -2.16 -6.10
N ILE A 226 -0.77 -3.43 -6.44
CA ILE A 226 -1.35 -3.85 -7.73
C ILE A 226 -2.88 -3.87 -7.66
N GLY A 227 -3.54 -3.56 -8.76
CA GLY A 227 -5.01 -3.45 -8.81
C GLY A 227 -5.58 -2.10 -8.32
N TRP A 228 -4.72 -1.19 -7.85
CA TRP A 228 -5.11 0.14 -7.37
C TRP A 228 -5.10 1.19 -8.49
N GLY A 229 -4.40 0.90 -9.60
CA GLY A 229 -4.09 1.91 -10.62
C GLY A 229 -2.86 2.77 -10.29
N ILE A 230 -2.08 2.42 -9.27
CA ILE A 230 -0.81 3.10 -8.92
C ILE A 230 0.12 3.11 -10.12
N PHE A 231 0.45 1.93 -10.63
CA PHE A 231 1.42 1.81 -11.72
C PHE A 231 0.85 2.28 -13.06
N THR A 232 -0.46 2.22 -13.25
CA THR A 232 -1.12 2.84 -14.40
C THR A 232 -0.99 4.36 -14.36
N THR A 233 -1.19 4.98 -13.20
CA THR A 233 -1.07 6.44 -13.01
C THR A 233 0.38 6.90 -13.13
N LEU A 234 1.32 6.24 -12.48
CA LEU A 234 2.75 6.55 -12.59
C LEU A 234 3.30 6.25 -13.98
N GLY A 235 2.84 5.17 -14.61
CA GLY A 235 3.16 4.79 -15.98
C GLY A 235 2.82 5.88 -16.98
N ALA A 236 1.72 6.59 -16.76
CA ALA A 236 1.32 7.72 -17.62
C ALA A 236 2.37 8.85 -17.66
N SER A 237 3.18 8.99 -16.62
CA SER A 237 4.26 9.98 -16.51
C SER A 237 5.66 9.41 -16.81
N MET A 238 5.79 8.14 -17.20
CA MET A 238 7.07 7.54 -17.55
C MET A 238 7.61 8.04 -18.89
N ASN A 239 8.93 8.01 -19.03
CA ASN A 239 9.58 8.26 -20.30
C ASN A 239 9.21 7.14 -21.30
N LYS A 240 9.04 7.50 -22.58
CA LYS A 240 8.76 6.54 -23.67
C LYS A 240 9.84 5.47 -23.81
N ASP A 241 11.10 5.84 -23.51
CA ASP A 241 12.26 4.97 -23.62
C ASP A 241 12.55 4.17 -22.32
N ALA A 242 11.73 4.30 -21.28
CA ALA A 242 11.93 3.58 -20.02
C ALA A 242 11.88 2.07 -20.20
N ASN A 243 12.74 1.37 -19.48
CA ASN A 243 12.74 -0.10 -19.42
C ASN A 243 11.77 -0.58 -18.34
N LEU A 244 10.50 -0.76 -18.71
CA LEU A 244 9.44 -1.15 -17.78
C LEU A 244 9.76 -2.41 -17.00
N LYS A 245 10.38 -3.41 -17.67
CA LYS A 245 10.75 -4.69 -17.02
C LYS A 245 11.74 -4.48 -15.90
N ALA A 246 12.81 -3.74 -16.15
CA ALA A 246 13.83 -3.46 -15.14
C ALA A 246 13.31 -2.55 -14.03
N ASP A 247 12.49 -1.58 -14.38
CA ASP A 247 11.94 -0.63 -13.40
C ASP A 247 10.91 -1.30 -12.48
N ALA A 248 10.09 -2.25 -13.01
CA ALA A 248 9.20 -3.09 -12.20
C ALA A 248 9.99 -3.92 -11.18
N TRP A 249 11.07 -4.61 -11.59
CA TRP A 249 11.92 -5.37 -10.67
C TRP A 249 12.47 -4.52 -9.53
N TRP A 250 12.91 -3.30 -9.81
CA TRP A 250 13.43 -2.42 -8.76
C TRP A 250 12.34 -1.99 -7.78
N VAL A 251 11.13 -1.77 -8.26
CA VAL A 251 9.98 -1.44 -7.39
C VAL A 251 9.66 -2.62 -6.48
N ASP A 252 9.53 -3.84 -7.04
CA ASP A 252 9.24 -5.05 -6.29
C ASP A 252 10.31 -5.37 -5.24
N ILE A 253 11.60 -5.19 -5.61
CA ILE A 253 12.74 -5.37 -4.69
C ILE A 253 12.69 -4.36 -3.54
N CYS A 254 12.44 -3.09 -3.83
CA CYS A 254 12.34 -2.06 -2.80
C CYS A 254 11.17 -2.32 -1.85
N ASP A 255 10.00 -2.67 -2.38
CA ASP A 255 8.80 -2.98 -1.60
C ASP A 255 9.05 -4.17 -0.66
N THR A 256 9.48 -5.30 -1.24
CA THR A 256 9.80 -6.52 -0.48
C THR A 256 10.87 -6.27 0.56
N PHE A 257 11.93 -5.53 0.23
CA PHE A 257 13.00 -5.21 1.17
C PHE A 257 12.48 -4.44 2.41
N ILE A 258 11.63 -3.44 2.20
CA ILE A 258 11.06 -2.68 3.33
C ILE A 258 10.06 -3.52 4.14
N ALA A 259 9.25 -4.36 3.51
CA ALA A 259 8.37 -5.29 4.22
C ALA A 259 9.18 -6.24 5.12
N LEU A 260 10.27 -6.82 4.57
CA LEU A 260 11.18 -7.68 5.32
C LEU A 260 11.89 -6.92 6.44
N LEU A 261 12.27 -5.68 6.20
CA LEU A 261 12.92 -4.84 7.21
C LEU A 261 11.96 -4.49 8.35
N ALA A 262 10.69 -4.24 8.06
CA ALA A 262 9.67 -4.02 9.09
C ALA A 262 9.42 -5.27 9.93
N GLY A 263 9.35 -6.44 9.32
CA GLY A 263 9.30 -7.73 10.03
C GLY A 263 10.52 -7.96 10.91
N PHE A 264 11.72 -7.59 10.43
CA PHE A 264 12.97 -7.63 11.17
C PHE A 264 12.97 -6.70 12.41
N VAL A 265 12.23 -5.60 12.40
CA VAL A 265 12.04 -4.74 13.58
C VAL A 265 11.04 -5.38 14.56
N ILE A 266 9.87 -5.74 14.05
CA ILE A 266 8.69 -6.04 14.89
C ILE A 266 8.76 -7.45 15.48
N ILE A 267 9.03 -8.46 14.65
CA ILE A 267 8.96 -9.86 15.10
C ILE A 267 10.00 -10.19 16.17
N PRO A 268 11.30 -9.86 16.03
CA PRO A 268 12.25 -10.06 17.11
C PRO A 268 11.91 -9.30 18.39
N THR A 269 11.34 -8.10 18.26
CA THR A 269 10.93 -7.27 19.40
C THR A 269 9.79 -7.94 20.17
N VAL A 270 8.74 -8.37 19.48
CA VAL A 270 7.56 -8.99 20.10
C VAL A 270 7.92 -10.36 20.71
N VAL A 271 8.59 -11.22 19.95
CA VAL A 271 9.00 -12.56 20.42
C VAL A 271 9.97 -12.45 21.59
N GLY A 272 10.97 -11.57 21.49
CA GLY A 272 12.00 -11.42 22.51
C GLY A 272 11.48 -10.85 23.83
N THR A 273 10.43 -10.05 23.79
CA THR A 273 9.76 -9.54 25.02
C THR A 273 8.71 -10.49 25.56
N GLY A 274 8.38 -11.57 24.85
CA GLY A 274 7.28 -12.48 25.22
C GLY A 274 5.89 -11.85 25.15
N SER A 275 5.75 -10.75 24.42
CA SER A 275 4.47 -10.04 24.26
C SER A 275 3.58 -10.80 23.28
N GLU A 276 2.26 -10.75 23.48
CA GLU A 276 1.32 -11.26 22.51
C GLU A 276 1.28 -10.36 21.26
N MET A 277 1.28 -10.97 20.07
CA MET A 277 1.16 -10.25 18.83
C MET A 277 -0.29 -9.80 18.63
N SER A 278 -0.52 -8.50 18.73
CA SER A 278 -1.82 -7.91 18.40
C SER A 278 -2.03 -7.87 16.90
N SER A 279 -3.29 -7.94 16.46
CA SER A 279 -3.66 -7.82 15.03
C SER A 279 -3.95 -6.37 14.62
N GLY A 280 -3.73 -6.09 13.35
CA GLY A 280 -4.09 -4.81 12.75
C GLY A 280 -3.39 -3.60 13.37
N PRO A 281 -4.05 -2.45 13.48
CA PRO A 281 -3.47 -1.22 14.02
C PRO A 281 -2.97 -1.35 15.47
N SER A 282 -3.59 -2.20 16.29
CA SER A 282 -3.18 -2.40 17.70
C SER A 282 -1.75 -2.91 17.84
N LEU A 283 -1.21 -3.61 16.83
CA LEU A 283 0.20 -4.00 16.84
C LEU A 283 1.12 -2.79 16.95
N VAL A 284 0.90 -1.78 16.13
CA VAL A 284 1.76 -0.60 16.05
C VAL A 284 1.47 0.40 17.18
N PHE A 285 0.20 0.66 17.43
CA PHE A 285 -0.20 1.74 18.33
C PHE A 285 -0.24 1.32 19.80
N VAL A 286 -0.48 0.05 20.08
CA VAL A 286 -0.58 -0.47 21.44
C VAL A 286 0.64 -1.33 21.77
N ALA A 287 0.83 -2.47 21.09
CA ALA A 287 1.88 -3.42 21.47
C ALA A 287 3.30 -2.83 21.34
N MET A 288 3.64 -2.20 20.20
CA MET A 288 4.97 -1.60 20.04
C MET A 288 5.19 -0.44 21.01
N THR A 289 4.17 0.36 21.27
CA THR A 289 4.27 1.47 22.25
C THR A 289 4.50 0.94 23.65
N GLN A 290 3.81 -0.14 24.06
CA GLN A 290 4.00 -0.81 25.35
C GLN A 290 5.41 -1.38 25.47
N ILE A 291 5.91 -2.03 24.42
CA ILE A 291 7.26 -2.60 24.41
C ILE A 291 8.31 -1.50 24.50
N PHE A 292 8.21 -0.43 23.72
CA PHE A 292 9.18 0.67 23.74
C PHE A 292 9.26 1.32 25.14
N GLU A 293 8.17 1.40 25.89
CA GLU A 293 8.19 1.94 27.26
C GLU A 293 9.08 1.11 28.20
N THR A 294 9.19 -0.19 28.00
CA THR A 294 9.99 -1.09 28.84
C THR A 294 11.48 -1.08 28.47
N LEU A 295 11.84 -0.57 27.29
CA LEU A 295 13.20 -0.63 26.77
C LEU A 295 14.03 0.61 27.13
N PRO A 296 15.34 0.48 27.41
CA PRO A 296 16.24 1.61 27.58
C PRO A 296 16.20 2.53 26.35
N GLY A 297 15.97 3.84 26.55
CA GLY A 297 15.87 4.77 25.41
C GLY A 297 14.62 4.62 24.53
N GLY A 298 13.60 3.88 24.97
CA GLY A 298 12.42 3.55 24.19
C GLY A 298 11.66 4.76 23.62
N ARG A 299 11.71 5.92 24.28
CA ARG A 299 11.18 7.17 23.71
C ARG A 299 11.88 7.56 22.42
N ILE A 300 13.21 7.47 22.35
CA ILE A 300 13.99 7.85 21.17
C ILE A 300 13.70 6.88 20.02
N ILE A 301 13.68 5.58 20.32
CA ILE A 301 13.38 4.58 19.30
C ILE A 301 11.93 4.68 18.81
N GLY A 302 11.00 5.03 19.71
CA GLY A 302 9.61 5.32 19.33
C GLY A 302 9.50 6.53 18.38
N ILE A 303 10.28 7.59 18.60
CA ILE A 303 10.36 8.73 17.67
C ILE A 303 10.83 8.25 16.29
N PHE A 304 11.90 7.45 16.21
CA PHE A 304 12.43 6.96 14.93
C PHE A 304 11.45 6.02 14.22
N PHE A 305 10.81 5.13 14.97
CA PHE A 305 9.82 4.22 14.43
C PHE A 305 8.61 4.97 13.85
N PHE A 306 7.99 5.88 14.62
CA PHE A 306 6.85 6.66 14.13
C PHE A 306 7.23 7.70 13.06
N ALA A 307 8.46 8.21 13.05
CA ALA A 307 8.98 9.01 11.95
C ALA A 307 9.07 8.18 10.64
N SER A 308 9.52 6.92 10.71
CA SER A 308 9.54 6.03 9.55
C SER A 308 8.13 5.78 9.02
N LEU A 309 7.14 5.60 9.90
CA LEU A 309 5.73 5.47 9.51
C LEU A 309 5.19 6.74 8.84
N ILE A 310 5.53 7.94 9.32
CA ILE A 310 5.14 9.19 8.64
C ILE A 310 5.72 9.26 7.24
N PHE A 311 6.98 8.86 7.06
CA PHE A 311 7.60 8.84 5.73
C PHE A 311 6.91 7.85 4.79
N ALA A 312 6.54 6.65 5.28
CA ALA A 312 5.75 5.70 4.52
C ALA A 312 4.38 6.28 4.13
N VAL A 313 3.66 6.86 5.07
CA VAL A 313 2.35 7.50 4.84
C VAL A 313 2.45 8.59 3.76
N ILE A 314 3.39 9.52 3.89
CA ILE A 314 3.52 10.65 2.97
C ILE A 314 3.88 10.17 1.58
N SER A 315 4.82 9.23 1.45
CA SER A 315 5.25 8.71 0.14
C SER A 315 4.13 7.98 -0.60
N THR A 316 3.34 7.17 0.11
CA THR A 316 2.19 6.47 -0.47
C THR A 316 1.12 7.47 -0.92
N PHE A 317 0.75 8.42 -0.06
CA PHE A 317 -0.28 9.42 -0.37
C PHE A 317 0.05 10.30 -1.58
N PHE A 318 1.32 10.58 -1.83
CA PHE A 318 1.71 11.33 -3.02
C PHE A 318 1.20 10.70 -4.33
N THR A 319 1.07 9.39 -4.34
CA THR A 319 0.63 8.67 -5.55
C THR A 319 -0.85 8.29 -5.49
N ILE A 320 -1.33 7.77 -4.36
CA ILE A 320 -2.71 7.27 -4.30
C ILE A 320 -3.71 8.41 -4.47
N LEU A 321 -3.48 9.60 -3.90
CA LEU A 321 -4.36 10.76 -4.10
C LEU A 321 -4.34 11.26 -5.56
N GLU A 322 -3.24 11.06 -6.27
CA GLU A 322 -3.12 11.46 -7.68
C GLU A 322 -4.02 10.64 -8.61
N ILE A 323 -4.34 9.38 -8.24
CA ILE A 323 -5.16 8.47 -9.04
C ILE A 323 -6.58 9.01 -9.23
N PRO A 324 -7.38 9.26 -8.18
CA PRO A 324 -8.69 9.87 -8.33
C PRO A 324 -8.61 11.32 -8.81
N ARG A 325 -7.54 12.08 -8.45
CA ARG A 325 -7.33 13.44 -8.94
C ARG A 325 -7.25 13.51 -10.48
N MET A 326 -6.49 12.64 -11.11
CA MET A 326 -6.39 12.61 -12.58
C MET A 326 -7.75 12.34 -13.23
N TYR A 327 -8.55 11.47 -12.64
CA TYR A 327 -9.90 11.18 -13.14
C TYR A 327 -10.85 12.38 -12.95
N VAL A 328 -10.81 13.04 -11.80
CA VAL A 328 -11.58 14.26 -11.54
C VAL A 328 -11.19 15.34 -12.56
N GLN A 329 -9.90 15.54 -12.80
CA GLN A 329 -9.42 16.49 -13.80
C GLN A 329 -9.95 16.19 -15.22
N GLU A 330 -9.91 14.90 -15.60
CA GLU A 330 -10.43 14.45 -16.90
C GLU A 330 -11.94 14.72 -17.04
N LYS A 331 -12.72 14.48 -15.98
CA LYS A 331 -14.18 14.63 -16.01
C LYS A 331 -14.65 16.07 -15.90
N THR A 332 -13.95 16.88 -15.12
CA THR A 332 -14.35 18.25 -14.84
C THR A 332 -13.66 19.26 -15.77
N HIS A 333 -12.64 18.83 -16.52
CA HIS A 333 -11.81 19.71 -17.37
C HIS A 333 -11.18 20.88 -16.61
N THR A 334 -10.94 20.71 -15.31
CA THR A 334 -10.36 21.75 -14.44
C THR A 334 -8.82 21.69 -14.44
N SER A 335 -8.19 22.72 -13.85
CA SER A 335 -6.74 22.70 -13.66
C SER A 335 -6.30 21.62 -12.67
N HIS A 336 -4.99 21.30 -12.68
CA HIS A 336 -4.38 20.37 -11.72
C HIS A 336 -4.69 20.77 -10.27
N GLN A 337 -4.54 22.06 -9.93
CA GLN A 337 -4.75 22.55 -8.57
C GLN A 337 -6.21 22.46 -8.14
N VAL A 338 -7.14 22.80 -9.02
CA VAL A 338 -8.57 22.73 -8.72
C VAL A 338 -9.00 21.27 -8.52
N SER A 339 -8.60 20.36 -9.43
CA SER A 339 -8.91 18.92 -9.28
C SER A 339 -8.28 18.31 -8.02
N LEU A 340 -7.08 18.77 -7.63
CA LEU A 340 -6.43 18.33 -6.39
C LEU A 340 -7.25 18.77 -5.16
N ILE A 341 -7.68 20.01 -5.10
CA ILE A 341 -8.51 20.51 -3.98
C ILE A 341 -9.84 19.77 -3.91
N ILE A 342 -10.51 19.58 -5.06
CA ILE A 342 -11.77 18.81 -5.11
C ILE A 342 -11.56 17.40 -4.55
N THR A 343 -10.55 16.69 -5.05
CA THR A 343 -10.27 15.31 -4.63
C THR A 343 -9.91 15.24 -3.15
N ALA A 344 -9.02 16.10 -2.68
CA ALA A 344 -8.62 16.15 -1.27
C ALA A 344 -9.82 16.45 -0.34
N THR A 345 -10.73 17.35 -0.77
CA THR A 345 -11.95 17.66 -0.01
C THR A 345 -12.88 16.44 0.06
N LEU A 346 -13.05 15.70 -1.05
CA LEU A 346 -13.87 14.49 -1.07
C LEU A 346 -13.27 13.38 -0.20
N VAL A 347 -11.95 13.16 -0.29
CA VAL A 347 -11.23 12.19 0.54
C VAL A 347 -11.31 12.55 2.02
N TYR A 348 -11.09 13.82 2.37
CA TYR A 348 -11.22 14.27 3.75
C TYR A 348 -12.65 14.13 4.25
N GLY A 349 -13.66 14.51 3.45
CA GLY A 349 -15.07 14.33 3.80
C GLY A 349 -15.45 12.86 4.05
N GLY A 350 -14.96 11.93 3.23
CA GLY A 350 -15.10 10.49 3.46
C GLY A 350 -14.36 10.02 4.73
N SER A 351 -13.15 10.54 4.95
CA SER A 351 -12.36 10.20 6.15
C SER A 351 -13.01 10.65 7.45
N VAL A 352 -13.76 11.75 7.42
CA VAL A 352 -14.58 12.18 8.58
C VAL A 352 -15.59 11.09 8.94
N LEU A 353 -16.30 10.51 7.96
CA LEU A 353 -17.27 9.42 8.22
C LEU A 353 -16.57 8.17 8.77
N CYS A 354 -15.43 7.77 8.18
CA CYS A 354 -14.64 6.65 8.68
C CYS A 354 -14.12 6.89 10.10
N SER A 355 -13.64 8.08 10.41
CA SER A 355 -13.17 8.42 11.75
C SER A 355 -14.30 8.40 12.78
N LEU A 356 -15.43 9.01 12.46
CA LEU A 356 -16.61 9.03 13.34
C LEU A 356 -17.21 7.64 13.55
N SER A 357 -17.03 6.69 12.61
CA SER A 357 -17.51 5.31 12.77
C SER A 357 -16.81 4.53 13.87
N LYS A 358 -15.62 4.96 14.31
CA LYS A 358 -14.93 4.40 15.49
C LYS A 358 -15.43 4.98 16.81
N GLY A 359 -16.25 6.04 16.78
CA GLY A 359 -16.79 6.76 17.95
C GLY A 359 -18.30 6.96 17.86
N ILE A 360 -18.73 8.18 17.61
CA ILE A 360 -20.14 8.60 17.67
C ILE A 360 -21.06 7.85 16.68
N LEU A 361 -20.53 7.35 15.56
CA LEU A 361 -21.25 6.56 14.56
C LEU A 361 -20.99 5.05 14.68
N SER A 362 -20.43 4.56 15.80
CA SER A 362 -20.13 3.13 15.98
C SER A 362 -21.35 2.22 15.98
N TRP A 363 -22.54 2.77 16.15
CA TRP A 363 -23.83 2.08 16.02
C TRP A 363 -24.16 1.74 14.56
N LEU A 364 -23.64 2.50 13.59
CA LEU A 364 -23.89 2.28 12.16
C LEU A 364 -22.98 1.15 11.65
N LYS A 365 -23.56 -0.03 11.53
CA LYS A 365 -22.88 -1.22 11.03
C LYS A 365 -23.43 -1.59 9.65
N LEU A 366 -22.52 -1.78 8.70
CA LEU A 366 -22.83 -2.19 7.33
C LEU A 366 -22.70 -3.71 7.19
N PRO A 367 -23.62 -4.38 6.47
CA PRO A 367 -23.54 -5.83 6.28
C PRO A 367 -22.39 -6.20 5.35
N TRP A 368 -21.71 -7.29 5.68
CA TRP A 368 -20.69 -7.93 4.85
C TRP A 368 -21.10 -9.37 4.62
N PRO A 369 -21.66 -9.68 3.43
CA PRO A 369 -22.11 -11.03 3.12
C PRO A 369 -20.91 -11.94 2.85
N SER A 370 -20.92 -13.15 3.43
CA SER A 370 -20.02 -14.24 3.10
C SER A 370 -20.79 -15.56 3.08
N PHE A 371 -20.19 -16.60 2.55
CA PHE A 371 -20.81 -17.92 2.52
C PHE A 371 -21.01 -18.49 3.95
N GLN A 372 -20.23 -18.02 4.92
CA GLN A 372 -20.34 -18.38 6.34
C GLN A 372 -21.40 -17.58 7.10
N GLY A 373 -22.05 -16.60 6.45
CA GLY A 373 -23.07 -15.73 7.04
C GLY A 373 -22.82 -14.25 6.79
N ILE A 374 -23.56 -13.40 7.49
CA ILE A 374 -23.44 -11.94 7.37
C ILE A 374 -22.68 -11.42 8.60
N ALA A 375 -21.49 -10.87 8.38
CA ALA A 375 -20.78 -10.06 9.37
C ALA A 375 -21.23 -8.60 9.29
N TYR A 376 -20.99 -7.82 10.33
CA TYR A 376 -21.35 -6.41 10.38
C TYR A 376 -20.13 -5.57 10.77
N TYR A 377 -19.71 -4.69 9.87
CA TYR A 377 -18.53 -3.82 10.04
C TYR A 377 -18.95 -2.35 10.15
N ASP A 378 -18.18 -1.55 10.89
CA ASP A 378 -18.31 -0.10 10.80
C ASP A 378 -17.84 0.43 9.44
N ILE A 379 -18.01 1.72 9.18
CA ILE A 379 -17.70 2.30 7.85
C ILE A 379 -16.20 2.15 7.52
N TYR A 380 -15.32 2.32 8.51
CA TYR A 380 -13.87 2.18 8.32
C TYR A 380 -13.49 0.75 7.91
N ASP A 381 -13.91 -0.24 8.69
CA ASP A 381 -13.60 -1.65 8.43
C ASP A 381 -14.27 -2.13 7.13
N TRP A 382 -15.48 -1.62 6.84
CA TRP A 382 -16.17 -1.94 5.59
C TRP A 382 -15.44 -1.40 4.36
N CYS A 383 -14.90 -0.16 4.41
CA CYS A 383 -14.08 0.40 3.34
C CYS A 383 -12.78 -0.41 3.14
N ASP A 384 -12.11 -0.82 4.23
CA ASP A 384 -10.90 -1.66 4.17
C ASP A 384 -11.22 -3.02 3.55
N CYS A 385 -12.28 -3.70 4.03
CA CYS A 385 -12.70 -5.00 3.50
C CYS A 385 -13.08 -4.91 2.01
N LEU A 386 -13.91 -3.95 1.61
CA LEU A 386 -14.33 -3.82 0.22
C LEU A 386 -13.17 -3.53 -0.73
N SER A 387 -12.32 -2.60 -0.36
CA SER A 387 -11.16 -2.26 -1.19
C SER A 387 -10.14 -3.39 -1.21
N GLY A 388 -9.70 -3.87 -0.05
CA GLY A 388 -8.59 -4.82 0.07
C GLY A 388 -8.93 -6.23 -0.38
N TYR A 389 -10.13 -6.72 -0.04
CA TYR A 389 -10.50 -8.12 -0.29
C TYR A 389 -11.29 -8.33 -1.58
N VAL A 390 -11.91 -7.30 -2.14
CA VAL A 390 -12.75 -7.43 -3.35
C VAL A 390 -12.20 -6.64 -4.51
N LEU A 391 -12.08 -5.31 -4.36
CA LEU A 391 -11.76 -4.45 -5.50
C LEU A 391 -10.32 -4.61 -5.98
N LEU A 392 -9.36 -4.81 -5.07
CA LEU A 392 -7.96 -5.06 -5.44
C LEU A 392 -7.79 -6.35 -6.26
N PRO A 393 -8.20 -7.53 -5.76
CA PRO A 393 -8.09 -8.76 -6.54
C PRO A 393 -8.88 -8.69 -7.86
N LEU A 394 -10.05 -8.05 -7.84
CA LEU A 394 -10.85 -7.85 -9.05
C LEU A 394 -10.11 -6.96 -10.07
N GLY A 395 -9.47 -5.88 -9.62
CA GLY A 395 -8.66 -5.01 -10.48
C GLY A 395 -7.51 -5.77 -11.14
N VAL A 396 -6.80 -6.60 -10.38
CA VAL A 396 -5.72 -7.48 -10.89
C VAL A 396 -6.26 -8.47 -11.92
N LEU A 397 -7.35 -9.18 -11.59
CA LEU A 397 -7.98 -10.16 -12.48
C LEU A 397 -8.41 -9.52 -13.81
N LEU A 398 -9.05 -8.36 -13.75
CA LEU A 398 -9.51 -7.63 -14.93
C LEU A 398 -8.35 -7.08 -15.75
N THR A 399 -7.23 -6.67 -15.12
CA THR A 399 -6.01 -6.29 -15.82
C THR A 399 -5.45 -7.46 -16.61
N CYS A 400 -5.41 -8.67 -16.05
CA CYS A 400 -5.01 -9.87 -16.76
C CYS A 400 -5.90 -10.13 -17.98
N PHE A 401 -7.22 -10.09 -17.81
CA PHE A 401 -8.16 -10.27 -18.93
C PHE A 401 -7.99 -9.18 -19.98
N TYR A 402 -7.75 -7.93 -19.58
CA TYR A 402 -7.48 -6.84 -20.53
C TYR A 402 -6.26 -7.12 -21.38
N ILE A 403 -5.13 -7.50 -20.78
CA ILE A 403 -3.89 -7.80 -21.52
C ILE A 403 -4.11 -8.99 -22.49
N VAL A 404 -4.74 -10.07 -22.01
CA VAL A 404 -4.88 -11.31 -22.80
C VAL A 404 -5.94 -11.20 -23.89
N LYS A 405 -7.09 -10.58 -23.61
CA LYS A 405 -8.28 -10.61 -24.50
C LYS A 405 -8.48 -9.32 -25.30
N ALA A 406 -8.16 -8.15 -24.73
CA ALA A 406 -8.40 -6.87 -25.40
C ALA A 406 -7.16 -6.34 -26.12
N TRP A 407 -6.01 -6.35 -25.46
CA TRP A 407 -4.78 -5.83 -26.05
C TRP A 407 -4.04 -6.85 -26.91
N GLY A 408 -3.91 -8.08 -26.41
CA GLY A 408 -3.16 -9.15 -27.02
C GLY A 408 -1.65 -9.06 -26.77
N PHE A 409 -1.02 -10.23 -26.58
CA PHE A 409 0.39 -10.31 -26.19
C PHE A 409 1.35 -9.66 -27.18
N ASN A 410 1.05 -9.66 -28.50
CA ASN A 410 1.95 -9.08 -29.50
C ASN A 410 2.05 -7.55 -29.35
N GLU A 411 0.92 -6.86 -29.17
CA GLU A 411 0.92 -5.40 -28.99
C GLU A 411 1.38 -5.00 -27.59
N TYR A 412 1.05 -5.82 -26.58
CA TYR A 412 1.57 -5.64 -25.22
C TYR A 412 3.10 -5.78 -25.18
N GLU A 413 3.67 -6.79 -25.88
CA GLU A 413 5.13 -6.97 -25.99
C GLU A 413 5.81 -5.75 -26.63
N LYS A 414 5.24 -5.20 -27.70
CA LYS A 414 5.78 -3.98 -28.33
C LYS A 414 5.84 -2.81 -27.33
N GLU A 415 4.80 -2.61 -26.56
CA GLU A 415 4.77 -1.57 -25.55
C GLU A 415 5.76 -1.88 -24.42
N LEU A 416 5.68 -3.05 -23.79
CA LEU A 416 6.50 -3.43 -22.65
C LEU A 416 8.00 -3.33 -22.96
N THR A 417 8.42 -3.78 -24.14
CA THR A 417 9.83 -3.89 -24.55
C THR A 417 10.32 -2.69 -25.37
N ASN A 418 9.48 -1.69 -25.59
CA ASN A 418 9.75 -0.58 -26.49
C ASN A 418 10.20 -1.09 -27.89
N ASN A 419 9.29 -1.83 -28.54
CA ASN A 419 9.52 -2.45 -29.85
C ASN A 419 10.78 -3.35 -29.92
N GLY A 420 11.06 -4.09 -28.86
CA GLY A 420 12.17 -5.02 -28.76
C GLY A 420 13.49 -4.42 -28.26
N LYS A 421 13.56 -3.10 -27.99
CA LYS A 421 14.75 -2.44 -27.44
C LYS A 421 15.18 -3.04 -26.10
N HIS A 422 14.22 -3.46 -25.27
CA HIS A 422 14.42 -4.02 -23.94
C HIS A 422 14.14 -5.53 -23.88
N GLY A 423 14.47 -6.26 -24.95
CA GLY A 423 14.33 -7.71 -25.04
C GLY A 423 12.97 -8.15 -25.57
N LYS A 424 12.51 -9.34 -25.16
CA LYS A 424 11.24 -9.95 -25.57
C LYS A 424 10.36 -10.26 -24.36
N LEU A 425 9.07 -10.42 -24.60
CA LEU A 425 8.14 -10.95 -23.60
C LEU A 425 8.48 -12.42 -23.34
N SER A 426 8.78 -12.74 -22.08
CA SER A 426 9.17 -14.11 -21.71
C SER A 426 7.96 -15.04 -21.66
N MET A 427 8.20 -16.36 -21.73
CA MET A 427 7.14 -17.35 -21.51
C MET A 427 6.58 -17.25 -20.09
N TYR A 428 7.43 -16.93 -19.13
CA TYR A 428 7.03 -16.64 -17.76
C TYR A 428 5.99 -15.51 -17.69
N ASP A 429 6.25 -14.34 -18.31
CA ASP A 429 5.31 -13.21 -18.29
C ASP A 429 3.95 -13.60 -18.93
N LYS A 430 3.99 -14.36 -20.03
CA LYS A 430 2.77 -14.85 -20.72
C LYS A 430 1.97 -15.81 -19.85
N LEU A 431 2.63 -16.78 -19.22
CA LEU A 431 1.99 -17.78 -18.36
C LEU A 431 1.44 -17.13 -17.10
N SER A 432 2.21 -16.21 -16.50
CA SER A 432 1.76 -15.47 -15.30
C SER A 432 0.49 -14.68 -15.58
N LEU A 433 0.46 -13.86 -16.63
CA LEU A 433 -0.71 -13.05 -16.96
C LEU A 433 -1.92 -13.87 -17.45
N ALA A 434 -1.67 -14.99 -18.17
CA ALA A 434 -2.77 -15.79 -18.71
C ALA A 434 -3.39 -16.77 -17.71
N VAL A 435 -2.62 -17.27 -16.74
CA VAL A 435 -3.03 -18.38 -15.86
C VAL A 435 -2.71 -18.12 -14.41
N ILE A 436 -1.44 -17.83 -14.05
CA ILE A 436 -1.01 -17.82 -12.64
C ILE A 436 -1.70 -16.66 -11.87
N CYS A 437 -1.60 -15.43 -12.36
CA CYS A 437 -2.23 -14.28 -11.71
C CYS A 437 -3.76 -14.42 -11.60
N PRO A 438 -4.51 -14.81 -12.67
CA PRO A 438 -5.94 -15.09 -12.53
C PRO A 438 -6.28 -16.16 -11.49
N VAL A 439 -5.52 -17.25 -11.42
CA VAL A 439 -5.76 -18.33 -10.45
C VAL A 439 -5.49 -17.84 -9.04
N LEU A 440 -4.37 -17.19 -8.79
CA LEU A 440 -4.01 -16.67 -7.45
C LEU A 440 -5.03 -15.64 -6.95
N THR A 441 -5.45 -14.71 -7.80
CA THR A 441 -6.47 -13.73 -7.43
C THR A 441 -7.86 -14.34 -7.22
N LEU A 442 -8.21 -15.38 -7.99
CA LEU A 442 -9.45 -16.11 -7.78
C LEU A 442 -9.45 -16.86 -6.44
N ILE A 443 -8.32 -17.47 -6.04
CA ILE A 443 -8.16 -18.08 -4.71
C ILE A 443 -8.44 -17.05 -3.62
N VAL A 444 -7.88 -15.84 -3.70
CA VAL A 444 -8.15 -14.78 -2.73
C VAL A 444 -9.66 -14.47 -2.65
N ILE A 445 -10.29 -14.24 -3.79
CA ILE A 445 -11.73 -13.91 -3.85
C ILE A 445 -12.57 -15.04 -3.23
N LEU A 446 -12.31 -16.29 -3.60
CA LEU A 446 -13.05 -17.44 -3.08
C LEU A 446 -12.87 -17.61 -1.57
N HIS A 447 -11.63 -17.38 -1.09
CA HIS A 447 -11.32 -17.45 0.33
C HIS A 447 -12.07 -16.39 1.14
N VAL A 448 -12.04 -15.14 0.71
CA VAL A 448 -12.71 -14.02 1.40
C VAL A 448 -14.23 -14.23 1.53
N PHE A 449 -14.85 -14.84 0.53
CA PHE A 449 -16.27 -15.17 0.58
C PHE A 449 -16.55 -16.52 1.28
N GLY A 450 -15.55 -17.22 1.78
CA GLY A 450 -15.69 -18.46 2.55
C GLY A 450 -16.04 -19.70 1.74
N PHE A 451 -15.69 -19.73 0.44
CA PHE A 451 -15.87 -20.91 -0.41
C PHE A 451 -14.75 -21.96 -0.22
N ILE A 452 -13.58 -21.49 0.21
CA ILE A 452 -12.38 -22.31 0.47
C ILE A 452 -11.66 -21.85 1.73
#